data_57ecdeb608ab0ef8d74a5c78b9487b47
#
_entry.id   57ecdeb608ab0ef8d74a5c78b9487b47
#
_cell.length_a   1.000
_cell.length_b   1.000
_cell.length_c   1.000
_cell.angle_alpha   90.00
_cell.angle_beta   90.00
_cell.angle_gamma   90.00
#
_symmetry.space_group_name_H-M   'P 1'
#
loop_
_entity.id
_entity.type
_entity.pdbx_description
1 polymer ?
#
loop_
_entity_poly.entity_id
_entity_poly.type
_entity_poly.pdbx_seq_one_letter_code
_entity_poly.pdbx_strand_id
1 'polypeptide(L)'
;MLTVALVIVLMIPLSVPKLFGYRIYGVMTGSMEPEYGVGGVVYVRACETGELSEGDVITYLLGSDTTAVCTHRIVGITEDGAFITRGDANNTEDPQPVLPESVVGKVDYYVPFLANVAALLKSTAGILVLFCIFAFVLICWMLADLLEKGFRVGPDITDKMRRALRVLSVVMILGALGYFAYVFAQYREGSAEYEALSARVFGESDRTQDPGADAADEQTAGGENHLSGMDNKADQSDRDARIQKAVAALREEYPDMIGWIAFDNLDISYPVMQGSDNDYYLHHTFSGEKNSAGSIFADTINHADFTDSHTFLYGHNMRNRTMFGALRNYKDPSFYIGNEYFTVYTGEKVLRYQIFSYYDVSENSDVYTVWYTPDEAFEKAVGKMKSNAYYDTGVEVSAEDRIVTLSTCSAKGSRFVIHAKLTEK
;
A
#
# COMPACT_ATOMS: atom_id res chain seq x y z
N MET A 1 -6.12 28.36 -24.88
CA MET A 1 -7.03 28.93 -23.87
C MET A 1 -7.82 27.84 -23.17
N LEU A 2 -8.55 26.95 -23.88
CA LEU A 2 -9.39 25.91 -23.24
C LEU A 2 -8.60 24.90 -22.35
N THR A 3 -7.44 24.43 -22.81
CA THR A 3 -6.56 23.51 -22.08
C THR A 3 -5.95 24.12 -20.81
N VAL A 4 -5.54 25.38 -20.86
CA VAL A 4 -5.03 26.10 -19.68
C VAL A 4 -6.16 26.31 -18.67
N ALA A 5 -7.37 26.69 -19.15
CA ALA A 5 -8.54 26.80 -18.31
C ALA A 5 -8.91 25.47 -17.65
N LEU A 6 -8.83 24.34 -18.39
CA LEU A 6 -9.09 23.01 -17.85
C LEU A 6 -8.10 22.63 -16.73
N VAL A 7 -6.79 22.90 -16.92
CA VAL A 7 -5.78 22.65 -15.89
C VAL A 7 -6.03 23.52 -14.66
N ILE A 8 -6.36 24.81 -14.84
CA ILE A 8 -6.71 25.70 -13.73
C ILE A 8 -7.93 25.17 -12.98
N VAL A 9 -8.99 24.76 -13.68
CA VAL A 9 -10.20 24.19 -13.06
C VAL A 9 -9.91 22.92 -12.26
N LEU A 10 -9.01 22.04 -12.76
CA LEU A 10 -8.57 20.83 -12.04
C LEU A 10 -7.74 21.16 -10.81
N MET A 11 -7.00 22.27 -10.79
CA MET A 11 -6.18 22.68 -9.64
C MET A 11 -6.96 23.42 -8.56
N ILE A 12 -8.14 24.01 -8.89
CA ILE A 12 -9.00 24.72 -7.93
C ILE A 12 -9.32 23.86 -6.69
N PRO A 13 -9.87 22.63 -6.82
CA PRO A 13 -10.23 21.82 -5.66
C PRO A 13 -9.02 21.41 -4.80
N LEU A 14 -7.81 21.37 -5.34
CA LEU A 14 -6.59 21.04 -4.59
C LEU A 14 -5.91 22.24 -3.90
N SER A 15 -6.24 23.45 -4.31
CA SER A 15 -5.53 24.66 -3.87
C SER A 15 -6.44 25.63 -3.11
N VAL A 16 -7.63 25.89 -3.64
CA VAL A 16 -8.54 26.92 -3.11
C VAL A 16 -9.06 26.61 -1.69
N PRO A 17 -9.45 25.36 -1.35
CA PRO A 17 -9.95 25.06 0.00
C PRO A 17 -8.91 25.34 1.12
N LYS A 18 -7.62 25.21 0.80
CA LYS A 18 -6.55 25.56 1.77
C LYS A 18 -6.56 27.02 2.17
N LEU A 19 -6.98 27.91 1.29
CA LEU A 19 -7.13 29.35 1.58
C LEU A 19 -8.26 29.63 2.56
N PHE A 20 -9.21 28.69 2.68
CA PHE A 20 -10.33 28.75 3.63
C PHE A 20 -10.11 27.90 4.87
N GLY A 21 -8.85 27.49 5.14
CA GLY A 21 -8.46 26.77 6.35
C GLY A 21 -8.68 25.25 6.32
N TYR A 22 -9.09 24.69 5.16
CA TYR A 22 -9.22 23.24 5.03
C TYR A 22 -7.86 22.55 4.89
N ARG A 23 -7.70 21.43 5.59
CA ARG A 23 -6.66 20.44 5.34
C ARG A 23 -7.19 19.41 4.35
N ILE A 24 -6.33 18.91 3.46
CA ILE A 24 -6.73 18.04 2.35
C ILE A 24 -5.97 16.73 2.47
N TYR A 25 -6.72 15.62 2.64
CA TYR A 25 -6.15 14.27 2.77
C TYR A 25 -6.71 13.35 1.69
N GLY A 26 -5.85 12.47 1.15
CA GLY A 26 -6.25 11.43 0.20
C GLY A 26 -6.73 10.19 0.93
N VAL A 27 -7.86 9.62 0.51
CA VAL A 27 -8.37 8.35 1.02
C VAL A 27 -7.53 7.21 0.45
N MET A 28 -6.83 6.51 1.32
CA MET A 28 -5.87 5.47 0.95
C MET A 28 -6.39 4.05 1.19
N THR A 29 -7.33 3.86 2.12
CA THR A 29 -7.92 2.58 2.51
C THR A 29 -9.42 2.57 2.26
N GLY A 30 -10.04 1.40 2.22
CA GLY A 30 -11.48 1.25 2.01
C GLY A 30 -12.32 1.23 3.29
N SER A 31 -11.73 1.53 4.46
CA SER A 31 -12.43 1.46 5.75
C SER A 31 -13.67 2.36 5.84
N MET A 32 -13.74 3.41 5.02
CA MET A 32 -14.85 4.35 4.97
C MET A 32 -15.76 4.16 3.73
N GLU A 33 -15.62 3.05 3.01
CA GLU A 33 -16.55 2.73 1.91
C GLU A 33 -17.93 2.34 2.46
N PRO A 34 -19.03 2.62 1.74
CA PRO A 34 -19.07 3.21 0.40
C PRO A 34 -19.03 4.75 0.37
N GLU A 35 -19.09 5.44 1.52
CA GLU A 35 -19.26 6.89 1.56
C GLU A 35 -17.99 7.63 1.11
N TYR A 36 -16.80 7.15 1.52
CA TYR A 36 -15.51 7.75 1.15
C TYR A 36 -14.61 6.70 0.49
N GLY A 37 -14.75 6.53 -0.82
CA GLY A 37 -14.01 5.50 -1.59
C GLY A 37 -12.53 5.83 -1.78
N VAL A 38 -11.73 4.78 -1.97
CA VAL A 38 -10.27 4.86 -2.21
C VAL A 38 -9.95 5.72 -3.44
N GLY A 39 -8.93 6.57 -3.33
CA GLY A 39 -8.50 7.48 -4.40
C GLY A 39 -9.26 8.79 -4.45
N GLY A 40 -10.21 9.01 -3.55
CA GLY A 40 -10.84 10.30 -3.31
C GLY A 40 -10.04 11.19 -2.36
N VAL A 41 -10.56 12.38 -2.12
CA VAL A 41 -9.98 13.40 -1.24
C VAL A 41 -11.04 13.86 -0.26
N VAL A 42 -10.69 13.89 1.03
CA VAL A 42 -11.48 14.51 2.09
C VAL A 42 -10.95 15.91 2.43
N TYR A 43 -11.87 16.83 2.68
CA TYR A 43 -11.59 18.19 3.12
C TYR A 43 -11.94 18.29 4.59
N VAL A 44 -10.92 18.51 5.40
CA VAL A 44 -11.00 18.49 6.87
C VAL A 44 -10.91 19.91 7.40
N ARG A 45 -11.93 20.34 8.12
CA ARG A 45 -11.97 21.63 8.79
C ARG A 45 -11.56 21.45 10.26
N ALA A 46 -10.62 22.26 10.73
CA ALA A 46 -10.31 22.31 12.14
C ALA A 46 -11.57 22.76 12.92
N CYS A 47 -11.89 22.06 13.98
CA CYS A 47 -13.05 22.34 14.86
C CYS A 47 -12.63 22.20 16.32
N GLU A 48 -13.40 22.78 17.22
CA GLU A 48 -13.27 22.50 18.64
C GLU A 48 -13.86 21.12 18.94
N THR A 49 -13.20 20.34 19.78
CA THR A 49 -13.63 18.96 20.08
C THR A 49 -14.98 18.91 20.78
N GLY A 50 -15.38 19.98 21.47
CA GLY A 50 -16.71 20.12 22.08
C GLY A 50 -17.86 20.30 21.08
N GLU A 51 -17.58 20.54 19.79
CA GLU A 51 -18.58 20.62 18.72
C GLU A 51 -18.84 19.26 18.05
N LEU A 52 -18.03 18.25 18.38
CA LEU A 52 -18.11 16.92 17.78
C LEU A 52 -19.17 16.07 18.49
N SER A 53 -19.89 15.29 17.71
CA SER A 53 -20.96 14.41 18.16
C SER A 53 -20.90 13.05 17.46
N GLU A 54 -21.62 12.07 18.00
CA GLU A 54 -21.83 10.79 17.34
C GLU A 54 -22.37 10.98 15.90
N GLY A 55 -21.84 10.21 14.97
CA GLY A 55 -22.14 10.31 13.54
C GLY A 55 -21.21 11.23 12.76
N ASP A 56 -20.43 12.09 13.41
CA ASP A 56 -19.44 12.94 12.74
C ASP A 56 -18.25 12.11 12.25
N VAL A 57 -17.75 12.45 11.06
CA VAL A 57 -16.52 11.84 10.52
C VAL A 57 -15.35 12.76 10.85
N ILE A 58 -14.38 12.23 11.60
CA ILE A 58 -13.19 12.97 12.02
C ILE A 58 -11.93 12.40 11.40
N THR A 59 -10.96 13.28 11.18
CA THR A 59 -9.58 12.90 10.88
C THR A 59 -8.73 13.15 12.11
N TYR A 60 -7.94 12.16 12.52
CA TYR A 60 -7.10 12.21 13.71
C TYR A 60 -5.72 11.65 13.45
N LEU A 61 -4.75 12.01 14.30
CA LEU A 61 -3.35 11.52 14.22
C LEU A 61 -3.25 10.11 14.78
N LEU A 62 -2.50 9.24 14.09
CA LEU A 62 -2.13 7.92 14.57
C LEU A 62 -0.80 7.99 15.33
N GLY A 63 -0.84 7.65 16.64
CA GLY A 63 0.35 7.70 17.49
C GLY A 63 0.80 9.13 17.86
N SER A 64 1.77 9.21 18.75
CA SER A 64 2.18 10.46 19.40
C SER A 64 3.18 11.32 18.62
N ASP A 65 3.88 10.74 17.62
CA ASP A 65 5.01 11.42 16.95
C ASP A 65 4.99 11.23 15.43
N THR A 66 3.80 11.25 14.82
CA THR A 66 3.59 10.89 13.41
C THR A 66 2.78 11.94 12.66
N THR A 67 2.99 12.02 11.35
CA THR A 67 2.15 12.78 10.41
C THR A 67 1.07 11.90 9.78
N ALA A 68 0.99 10.62 10.16
CA ALA A 68 -0.03 9.70 9.67
C ALA A 68 -1.38 10.04 10.29
N VAL A 69 -2.42 10.00 9.47
CA VAL A 69 -3.79 10.30 9.89
C VAL A 69 -4.72 9.16 9.51
N CYS A 70 -5.71 8.93 10.36
CA CYS A 70 -6.87 8.08 10.08
C CYS A 70 -8.12 8.94 9.98
N THR A 71 -9.11 8.49 9.21
CA THR A 71 -10.40 9.16 9.06
C THR A 71 -11.50 8.14 9.29
N HIS A 72 -12.21 8.24 10.41
CA HIS A 72 -13.30 7.34 10.81
C HIS A 72 -14.47 8.11 11.39
N ARG A 73 -15.61 7.43 11.57
CA ARG A 73 -16.84 7.98 12.14
C ARG A 73 -16.86 7.80 13.65
N ILE A 74 -17.28 8.84 14.37
CA ILE A 74 -17.58 8.76 15.81
C ILE A 74 -18.82 7.90 16.00
N VAL A 75 -18.68 6.80 16.73
CA VAL A 75 -19.77 5.89 17.10
C VAL A 75 -20.11 5.94 18.59
N GLY A 76 -19.32 6.65 19.39
CA GLY A 76 -19.56 6.90 20.79
C GLY A 76 -18.55 7.88 21.36
N ILE A 77 -18.84 8.38 22.57
CA ILE A 77 -17.97 9.28 23.33
C ILE A 77 -17.85 8.71 24.74
N THR A 78 -16.62 8.54 25.21
CA THR A 78 -16.35 8.04 26.57
C THR A 78 -16.70 9.10 27.64
N GLU A 79 -16.83 8.67 28.91
CA GLU A 79 -17.05 9.59 30.02
C GLU A 79 -15.94 10.64 30.18
N ASP A 80 -14.70 10.30 29.77
CA ASP A 80 -13.53 11.18 29.79
C ASP A 80 -13.45 12.10 28.55
N GLY A 81 -14.42 12.02 27.63
CA GLY A 81 -14.50 12.88 26.44
C GLY A 81 -13.64 12.40 25.26
N ALA A 82 -13.09 11.19 25.29
CA ALA A 82 -12.43 10.59 24.14
C ALA A 82 -13.47 10.01 23.17
N PHE A 83 -13.12 9.93 21.86
CA PHE A 83 -14.04 9.48 20.82
C PHE A 83 -13.82 8.02 20.50
N ILE A 84 -14.88 7.20 20.57
CA ILE A 84 -14.90 5.84 20.04
C ILE A 84 -15.21 5.98 18.56
N THR A 85 -14.29 5.51 17.71
CA THR A 85 -14.39 5.63 16.25
C THR A 85 -14.53 4.27 15.59
N ARG A 86 -15.08 4.29 14.36
CA ARG A 86 -15.18 3.09 13.51
C ARG A 86 -15.22 3.51 12.04
N GLY A 87 -14.53 2.76 11.18
CA GLY A 87 -14.70 2.87 9.74
C GLY A 87 -16.05 2.36 9.28
N ASP A 88 -16.69 3.02 8.32
CA ASP A 88 -18.04 2.67 7.85
C ASP A 88 -18.13 1.25 7.26
N ALA A 89 -17.03 0.74 6.69
CA ALA A 89 -16.91 -0.62 6.16
C ALA A 89 -16.46 -1.64 7.23
N ASN A 90 -16.10 -1.20 8.44
CA ASN A 90 -15.54 -2.08 9.47
C ASN A 90 -16.64 -2.66 10.35
N ASN A 91 -16.51 -3.94 10.72
CA ASN A 91 -17.45 -4.63 11.60
C ASN A 91 -17.23 -4.33 13.09
N THR A 92 -16.03 -3.84 13.45
CA THR A 92 -15.60 -3.56 14.83
C THR A 92 -15.22 -2.11 15.00
N GLU A 93 -15.36 -1.60 16.23
CA GLU A 93 -14.84 -0.28 16.63
C GLU A 93 -13.31 -0.27 16.61
N ASP A 94 -12.73 0.92 16.51
CA ASP A 94 -11.29 1.08 16.60
C ASP A 94 -10.80 0.67 18.01
N PRO A 95 -9.65 -0.02 18.09
CA PRO A 95 -9.22 -0.64 19.35
C PRO A 95 -8.94 0.34 20.48
N GLN A 96 -8.64 1.59 20.14
CA GLN A 96 -8.34 2.63 21.12
C GLN A 96 -9.20 3.88 20.87
N PRO A 97 -9.79 4.46 21.91
CA PRO A 97 -10.47 5.74 21.79
C PRO A 97 -9.50 6.86 21.35
N VAL A 98 -9.99 7.73 20.49
CA VAL A 98 -9.25 8.89 19.98
C VAL A 98 -9.30 10.02 21.00
N LEU A 99 -8.13 10.43 21.47
CA LEU A 99 -8.02 11.55 22.43
C LEU A 99 -8.36 12.88 21.72
N PRO A 100 -8.99 13.83 22.42
CA PRO A 100 -9.34 15.14 21.86
C PRO A 100 -8.16 15.88 21.21
N GLU A 101 -6.96 15.79 21.79
CA GLU A 101 -5.73 16.42 21.28
C GLU A 101 -5.21 15.79 19.99
N SER A 102 -5.61 14.55 19.69
CA SER A 102 -5.22 13.84 18.45
C SER A 102 -6.11 14.23 17.27
N VAL A 103 -7.25 14.88 17.50
CA VAL A 103 -8.18 15.26 16.45
C VAL A 103 -7.62 16.38 15.60
N VAL A 104 -7.51 16.12 14.28
CA VAL A 104 -7.09 17.11 13.28
C VAL A 104 -8.26 18.01 12.85
N GLY A 105 -9.47 17.43 12.81
CA GLY A 105 -10.70 18.14 12.49
C GLY A 105 -11.80 17.21 11.94
N LYS A 106 -12.93 17.83 11.59
CA LYS A 106 -14.12 17.17 11.00
C LYS A 106 -14.08 17.20 9.48
N VAL A 107 -14.52 16.13 8.85
CA VAL A 107 -14.68 16.04 7.39
C VAL A 107 -15.96 16.75 6.98
N ASP A 108 -15.85 17.81 6.15
CA ASP A 108 -17.01 18.54 5.62
C ASP A 108 -17.37 18.11 4.20
N TYR A 109 -16.37 17.76 3.37
CA TYR A 109 -16.57 17.42 1.97
C TYR A 109 -15.70 16.29 1.51
N TYR A 110 -16.18 15.52 0.52
CA TYR A 110 -15.45 14.47 -0.18
C TYR A 110 -15.55 14.65 -1.68
N VAL A 111 -14.42 14.44 -2.38
CA VAL A 111 -14.39 14.46 -3.85
C VAL A 111 -13.76 13.17 -4.36
N PRO A 112 -14.53 12.31 -5.05
CA PRO A 112 -14.04 11.02 -5.54
C PRO A 112 -12.95 11.22 -6.61
N PHE A 113 -12.06 10.25 -6.75
CA PHE A 113 -10.98 10.17 -7.75
C PHE A 113 -9.94 11.29 -7.74
N LEU A 114 -10.11 12.35 -6.97
CA LEU A 114 -9.25 13.52 -7.00
C LEU A 114 -7.83 13.22 -6.50
N ALA A 115 -7.67 12.32 -5.54
CA ALA A 115 -6.33 11.89 -5.09
C ALA A 115 -5.59 11.12 -6.19
N ASN A 116 -6.28 10.28 -6.95
CA ASN A 116 -5.73 9.57 -8.10
C ASN A 116 -5.26 10.54 -9.20
N VAL A 117 -6.06 11.56 -9.51
CA VAL A 117 -5.69 12.63 -10.43
C VAL A 117 -4.47 13.40 -9.92
N ALA A 118 -4.45 13.79 -8.65
CA ALA A 118 -3.33 14.49 -8.04
C ALA A 118 -2.05 13.64 -8.04
N ALA A 119 -2.15 12.34 -7.78
CA ALA A 119 -1.03 11.40 -7.83
C ALA A 119 -0.48 11.23 -9.26
N LEU A 120 -1.38 11.15 -10.26
CA LEU A 120 -0.99 11.11 -11.67
C LEU A 120 -0.22 12.38 -12.06
N LEU A 121 -0.74 13.56 -11.71
CA LEU A 121 -0.12 14.85 -12.01
C LEU A 121 1.24 15.05 -11.33
N LYS A 122 1.48 14.42 -10.17
CA LYS A 122 2.76 14.45 -9.45
C LYS A 122 3.75 13.38 -9.92
N SER A 123 3.30 12.38 -10.67
CA SER A 123 4.19 11.34 -11.21
C SER A 123 5.09 11.88 -12.31
N THR A 124 6.31 11.31 -12.47
CA THR A 124 7.22 11.68 -13.54
C THR A 124 6.56 11.57 -14.93
N ALA A 125 5.79 10.50 -15.15
CA ALA A 125 5.03 10.29 -16.37
C ALA A 125 3.94 11.38 -16.57
N GLY A 126 3.21 11.71 -15.52
CA GLY A 126 2.18 12.76 -15.57
C GLY A 126 2.78 14.16 -15.84
N ILE A 127 3.92 14.48 -15.22
CA ILE A 127 4.65 15.73 -15.47
C ILE A 127 5.10 15.80 -16.94
N LEU A 128 5.65 14.70 -17.48
CA LEU A 128 6.07 14.64 -18.89
C LEU A 128 4.88 14.81 -19.84
N VAL A 129 3.75 14.15 -19.57
CA VAL A 129 2.51 14.28 -20.35
C VAL A 129 2.02 15.72 -20.31
N LEU A 130 1.98 16.36 -19.14
CA LEU A 130 1.60 17.78 -19.00
C LEU A 130 2.54 18.69 -19.77
N PHE A 131 3.85 18.45 -19.69
CA PHE A 131 4.85 19.21 -20.42
C PHE A 131 4.65 19.05 -21.95
N CYS A 132 4.42 17.84 -22.44
CA CYS A 132 4.12 17.58 -23.85
C CYS A 132 2.84 18.27 -24.31
N ILE A 133 1.77 18.23 -23.51
CA ILE A 133 0.51 18.95 -23.82
C ILE A 133 0.75 20.45 -23.85
N PHE A 134 1.48 20.99 -22.87
CA PHE A 134 1.80 22.42 -22.80
C PHE A 134 2.66 22.88 -24.00
N ALA A 135 3.73 22.13 -24.33
CA ALA A 135 4.56 22.38 -25.48
C ALA A 135 3.75 22.34 -26.81
N PHE A 136 2.86 21.34 -26.94
CA PHE A 136 1.96 21.23 -28.10
C PHE A 136 1.02 22.43 -28.23
N VAL A 137 0.42 22.86 -27.13
CA VAL A 137 -0.46 24.04 -27.11
C VAL A 137 0.31 25.31 -27.50
N LEU A 138 1.54 25.49 -26.97
CA LEU A 138 2.40 26.61 -27.34
C LEU A 138 2.77 26.59 -28.82
N ILE A 139 3.14 25.44 -29.36
CA ILE A 139 3.45 25.28 -30.79
C ILE A 139 2.23 25.62 -31.63
N CYS A 140 1.05 25.11 -31.29
CA CYS A 140 -0.22 25.44 -31.98
C CYS A 140 -0.54 26.93 -31.93
N TRP A 141 -0.30 27.57 -30.77
CA TRP A 141 -0.55 29.01 -30.61
C TRP A 141 0.45 29.85 -31.42
N MET A 142 1.76 29.53 -31.37
CA MET A 142 2.77 30.18 -32.20
C MET A 142 2.48 30.05 -33.69
N LEU A 143 2.03 28.87 -34.13
CA LEU A 143 1.68 28.64 -35.53
C LEU A 143 0.41 29.40 -35.93
N ALA A 144 -0.58 29.49 -35.05
CA ALA A 144 -1.78 30.31 -35.30
C ALA A 144 -1.40 31.80 -35.43
N ASP A 145 -0.54 32.32 -34.54
CA ASP A 145 -0.09 33.72 -34.56
C ASP A 145 0.76 34.06 -35.83
N LEU A 146 1.61 33.12 -36.27
CA LEU A 146 2.37 33.20 -37.50
C LEU A 146 1.47 33.25 -38.74
N LEU A 147 0.36 32.49 -38.73
CA LEU A 147 -0.63 32.48 -39.82
C LEU A 147 -1.47 33.76 -39.84
N GLU A 148 -1.75 34.35 -38.66
CA GLU A 148 -2.57 35.57 -38.53
C GLU A 148 -1.77 36.85 -38.87
N LYS A 149 -0.45 36.89 -38.56
CA LYS A 149 0.43 38.04 -38.82
C LYS A 149 0.91 38.18 -40.26
N GLY A 150 0.32 37.44 -41.19
CA GLY A 150 0.45 37.74 -42.61
C GLY A 150 1.79 37.37 -43.23
N PHE A 151 2.37 36.24 -42.86
CA PHE A 151 3.28 35.61 -43.79
C PHE A 151 2.51 35.30 -45.04
N ARG A 152 2.83 35.95 -46.16
CA ARG A 152 2.27 35.68 -47.51
C ARG A 152 2.77 34.30 -47.97
N VAL A 153 2.33 33.25 -47.28
CA VAL A 153 2.54 31.88 -47.67
C VAL A 153 1.37 31.52 -48.56
N GLY A 154 1.64 31.08 -49.76
CA GLY A 154 0.59 30.69 -50.71
C GLY A 154 -0.32 29.61 -50.13
N PRO A 155 -1.59 29.50 -50.60
CA PRO A 155 -2.58 28.57 -50.04
C PRO A 155 -2.11 27.10 -50.01
N ASP A 156 -1.23 26.70 -50.91
CA ASP A 156 -0.67 25.33 -51.00
C ASP A 156 0.26 25.02 -49.81
N ILE A 157 1.04 25.98 -49.30
CA ILE A 157 1.91 25.80 -48.15
C ILE A 157 1.12 25.73 -46.83
N THR A 158 0.02 26.51 -46.74
CA THR A 158 -0.86 26.46 -45.56
C THR A 158 -1.54 25.10 -45.41
N ASP A 159 -1.98 24.50 -46.51
CA ASP A 159 -2.62 23.20 -46.51
C ASP A 159 -1.62 22.04 -46.24
N LYS A 160 -0.39 22.15 -46.73
CA LYS A 160 0.69 21.21 -46.40
C LYS A 160 1.04 21.27 -44.92
N MET A 161 1.13 22.46 -44.34
CA MET A 161 1.44 22.68 -42.93
C MET A 161 0.33 22.17 -41.99
N ARG A 162 -0.94 22.37 -42.34
CA ARG A 162 -2.09 21.80 -41.61
C ARG A 162 -2.10 20.29 -41.67
N ARG A 163 -1.74 19.65 -42.80
CA ARG A 163 -1.60 18.20 -42.90
C ARG A 163 -0.46 17.68 -42.05
N ALA A 164 0.70 18.32 -42.07
CA ALA A 164 1.86 17.95 -41.27
C ALA A 164 1.55 18.01 -39.76
N LEU A 165 0.85 19.07 -39.31
CA LEU A 165 0.42 19.22 -37.90
C LEU A 165 -0.54 18.11 -37.45
N ARG A 166 -1.53 17.76 -38.32
CA ARG A 166 -2.47 16.65 -38.03
C ARG A 166 -1.72 15.32 -37.91
N VAL A 167 -0.79 15.04 -38.84
CA VAL A 167 0.04 13.82 -38.81
C VAL A 167 0.88 13.78 -37.55
N LEU A 168 1.55 14.89 -37.17
CA LEU A 168 2.35 14.97 -35.95
C LEU A 168 1.50 14.73 -34.69
N SER A 169 0.30 15.31 -34.63
CA SER A 169 -0.64 15.09 -33.52
C SER A 169 -1.06 13.62 -33.41
N VAL A 170 -1.36 12.97 -34.52
CA VAL A 170 -1.72 11.54 -34.56
C VAL A 170 -0.55 10.68 -34.13
N VAL A 171 0.67 10.96 -34.60
CA VAL A 171 1.89 10.21 -34.22
C VAL A 171 2.17 10.34 -32.71
N MET A 172 2.00 11.54 -32.12
CA MET A 172 2.16 11.73 -30.69
C MET A 172 1.11 10.97 -29.87
N ILE A 173 -0.15 10.98 -30.30
CA ILE A 173 -1.23 10.23 -29.63
C ILE A 173 -0.95 8.73 -29.72
N LEU A 174 -0.58 8.22 -30.89
CA LEU A 174 -0.27 6.80 -31.06
C LEU A 174 0.97 6.39 -30.25
N GLY A 175 2.00 7.25 -30.15
CA GLY A 175 3.18 7.03 -29.32
C GLY A 175 2.82 6.97 -27.83
N ALA A 176 1.97 7.87 -27.34
CA ALA A 176 1.49 7.87 -25.96
C ALA A 176 0.64 6.63 -25.64
N LEU A 177 -0.26 6.24 -26.54
CA LEU A 177 -1.08 5.02 -26.41
C LEU A 177 -0.21 3.77 -26.44
N GLY A 178 0.79 3.70 -27.33
CA GLY A 178 1.74 2.59 -27.41
C GLY A 178 2.58 2.45 -26.15
N TYR A 179 3.06 3.56 -25.59
CA TYR A 179 3.79 3.56 -24.31
C TYR A 179 2.90 3.11 -23.15
N PHE A 180 1.65 3.58 -23.11
CA PHE A 180 0.68 3.16 -22.10
C PHE A 180 0.38 1.66 -22.20
N ALA A 181 0.16 1.14 -23.41
CA ALA A 181 -0.07 -0.27 -23.67
C ALA A 181 1.15 -1.11 -23.27
N TYR A 182 2.37 -0.65 -23.54
CA TYR A 182 3.61 -1.32 -23.16
C TYR A 182 3.75 -1.41 -21.62
N VAL A 183 3.56 -0.31 -20.91
CA VAL A 183 3.59 -0.29 -19.43
C VAL A 183 2.53 -1.20 -18.84
N PHE A 184 1.32 -1.17 -19.41
CA PHE A 184 0.21 -2.02 -18.97
C PHE A 184 0.49 -3.52 -19.20
N ALA A 185 1.10 -3.86 -20.33
CA ALA A 185 1.49 -5.23 -20.63
C ALA A 185 2.55 -5.76 -19.64
N GLN A 186 3.58 -4.96 -19.33
CA GLN A 186 4.59 -5.32 -18.33
C GLN A 186 3.97 -5.59 -16.93
N TYR A 187 2.99 -4.78 -16.53
CA TYR A 187 2.28 -5.02 -15.26
C TYR A 187 1.51 -6.33 -15.25
N ARG A 188 0.85 -6.67 -16.36
CA ARG A 188 0.09 -7.94 -16.48
C ARG A 188 0.98 -9.17 -16.51
N GLU A 189 2.10 -9.13 -17.21
CA GLU A 189 3.05 -10.26 -17.29
C GLU A 189 3.62 -10.60 -15.93
N GLY A 190 4.10 -9.60 -15.17
CA GLY A 190 4.62 -9.80 -13.82
C GLY A 190 3.57 -10.39 -12.84
N SER A 191 2.33 -9.92 -12.89
CA SER A 191 1.26 -10.46 -12.04
C SER A 191 0.94 -11.91 -12.38
N ALA A 192 0.85 -12.24 -13.67
CA ALA A 192 0.54 -13.61 -14.14
C ALA A 192 1.63 -14.63 -13.75
N GLU A 193 2.89 -14.21 -13.75
CA GLU A 193 4.03 -15.04 -13.35
C GLU A 193 3.96 -15.41 -11.85
N TYR A 194 3.69 -14.42 -10.97
CA TYR A 194 3.51 -14.64 -9.54
C TYR A 194 2.24 -15.45 -9.24
N GLU A 195 1.16 -15.23 -9.96
CA GLU A 195 -0.07 -16.01 -9.83
C GLU A 195 0.15 -17.49 -10.20
N ALA A 196 0.86 -17.76 -11.29
CA ALA A 196 1.19 -19.12 -11.71
C ALA A 196 2.08 -19.82 -10.67
N LEU A 197 3.08 -19.11 -10.11
CA LEU A 197 3.94 -19.67 -9.08
C LEU A 197 3.17 -19.94 -7.77
N SER A 198 2.31 -19.01 -7.35
CA SER A 198 1.46 -19.18 -6.17
C SER A 198 0.50 -20.36 -6.32
N ALA A 199 -0.03 -20.62 -7.54
CA ALA A 199 -0.86 -21.80 -7.81
C ALA A 199 -0.10 -23.13 -7.63
N ARG A 200 1.21 -23.15 -7.89
CA ARG A 200 2.06 -24.33 -7.63
C ARG A 200 2.25 -24.60 -6.12
N VAL A 201 2.22 -23.55 -5.29
CA VAL A 201 2.42 -23.65 -3.84
C VAL A 201 1.12 -23.99 -3.10
N PHE A 202 0.02 -23.32 -3.41
CA PHE A 202 -1.24 -23.45 -2.68
C PHE A 202 -2.28 -24.38 -3.34
N GLY A 203 -2.11 -24.73 -4.65
CA GLY A 203 -3.12 -25.45 -5.43
C GLY A 203 -4.29 -24.56 -5.86
N GLU A 204 -5.10 -25.04 -6.84
CA GLU A 204 -6.27 -24.26 -7.31
C GLU A 204 -7.43 -24.21 -6.30
N SER A 205 -7.51 -25.15 -5.38
CA SER A 205 -8.62 -25.29 -4.43
C SER A 205 -8.54 -24.38 -3.21
N ASP A 206 -7.34 -23.93 -2.81
CA ASP A 206 -7.16 -23.05 -1.65
C ASP A 206 -7.37 -21.56 -1.97
N ARG A 207 -7.58 -21.20 -3.25
CA ARG A 207 -7.81 -19.82 -3.70
C ARG A 207 -9.28 -19.38 -3.67
N THR A 208 -10.24 -20.32 -3.54
CA THR A 208 -11.68 -20.03 -3.62
C THR A 208 -12.31 -19.63 -2.30
N GLN A 209 -11.54 -19.48 -1.22
CA GLN A 209 -12.01 -18.74 -0.04
C GLN A 209 -11.71 -17.25 -0.26
N ASP A 210 -12.49 -16.61 -1.16
CA ASP A 210 -12.62 -15.16 -1.26
C ASP A 210 -13.40 -14.70 0.00
N PRO A 211 -12.79 -13.91 0.90
CA PRO A 211 -13.50 -13.44 2.11
C PRO A 211 -14.63 -12.45 1.80
N GLY A 212 -14.83 -12.10 0.53
CA GLY A 212 -15.83 -11.12 0.08
C GLY A 212 -17.10 -11.66 -0.57
N ALA A 213 -17.20 -12.98 -0.83
CA ALA A 213 -18.33 -13.51 -1.62
C ALA A 213 -19.50 -14.12 -0.79
N ASP A 214 -19.34 -14.39 0.50
CA ASP A 214 -20.34 -15.12 1.31
C ASP A 214 -21.07 -14.27 2.37
N ALA A 215 -21.18 -12.96 2.18
CA ALA A 215 -21.95 -12.11 3.10
C ALA A 215 -23.41 -11.84 2.67
N ALA A 216 -23.98 -12.65 1.78
CA ALA A 216 -25.38 -12.53 1.39
C ALA A 216 -26.03 -13.91 1.19
N ASP A 217 -26.26 -14.65 2.23
CA ASP A 217 -27.37 -15.58 2.48
C ASP A 217 -26.96 -16.63 3.53
N GLU A 218 -27.32 -16.39 4.79
CA GLU A 218 -27.70 -17.43 5.75
C GLU A 218 -28.16 -16.80 7.07
N GLN A 219 -29.41 -16.34 7.07
CA GLN A 219 -30.22 -16.37 8.28
C GLN A 219 -31.03 -17.67 8.22
N THR A 220 -30.62 -18.66 9.00
CA THR A 220 -31.50 -19.58 9.80
C THR A 220 -30.73 -20.83 10.19
N ALA A 221 -30.68 -21.02 11.45
CA ALA A 221 -30.78 -22.27 12.23
C ALA A 221 -29.66 -22.39 13.28
N GLY A 222 -30.06 -22.23 14.55
CA GLY A 222 -29.24 -22.54 15.70
C GLY A 222 -28.95 -24.03 15.81
N GLY A 223 -27.73 -24.36 16.25
CA GLY A 223 -27.30 -25.71 16.57
C GLY A 223 -25.88 -25.65 17.11
N GLU A 224 -25.76 -25.85 18.41
CA GLU A 224 -24.50 -26.02 19.14
C GLU A 224 -23.65 -27.10 18.49
N ASN A 225 -22.38 -26.76 18.14
CA ASN A 225 -21.36 -27.76 17.91
C ASN A 225 -20.03 -27.34 18.53
N HIS A 226 -19.74 -27.89 19.68
CA HIS A 226 -18.53 -27.76 20.49
C HIS A 226 -17.43 -28.76 20.07
N LEU A 227 -17.27 -29.08 18.77
CA LEU A 227 -16.27 -30.04 18.26
C LEU A 227 -15.38 -29.50 17.13
N SER A 228 -15.46 -28.21 16.80
CA SER A 228 -14.79 -27.60 15.64
C SER A 228 -13.30 -27.31 15.80
N GLY A 229 -12.74 -27.34 17.01
CA GLY A 229 -11.36 -26.87 17.25
C GLY A 229 -10.24 -27.90 16.97
N MET A 230 -10.54 -29.20 16.92
CA MET A 230 -9.53 -30.23 16.66
C MET A 230 -9.38 -30.55 15.17
N ASP A 231 -10.46 -30.49 14.42
CA ASP A 231 -10.43 -30.72 12.95
C ASP A 231 -9.69 -29.59 12.21
N ASN A 232 -9.86 -28.34 12.64
CA ASN A 232 -9.18 -27.19 12.04
C ASN A 232 -7.66 -27.22 12.22
N LYS A 233 -7.14 -27.72 13.35
CA LYS A 233 -5.71 -27.75 13.61
C LYS A 233 -4.97 -28.86 12.83
N ALA A 234 -5.61 -30.00 12.60
CA ALA A 234 -5.07 -31.07 11.78
C ALA A 234 -5.03 -30.68 10.30
N ASP A 235 -6.08 -30.03 9.79
CA ASP A 235 -6.18 -29.53 8.41
C ASP A 235 -5.13 -28.43 8.13
N GLN A 236 -4.92 -27.51 9.08
CA GLN A 236 -3.87 -26.49 9.00
C GLN A 236 -2.46 -27.12 8.95
N SER A 237 -2.19 -28.12 9.77
CA SER A 237 -0.89 -28.83 9.80
C SER A 237 -0.61 -29.54 8.47
N ASP A 238 -1.62 -30.19 7.87
CA ASP A 238 -1.50 -30.85 6.57
C ASP A 238 -1.32 -29.86 5.43
N ARG A 239 -1.98 -28.70 5.51
CA ARG A 239 -1.81 -27.58 4.58
C ARG A 239 -0.39 -27.03 4.63
N ASP A 240 0.10 -26.72 5.82
CA ASP A 240 1.46 -26.19 6.04
C ASP A 240 2.53 -27.17 5.52
N ALA A 241 2.36 -28.48 5.76
CA ALA A 241 3.28 -29.51 5.25
C ALA A 241 3.29 -29.59 3.73
N ARG A 242 2.13 -29.42 3.07
CA ARG A 242 2.04 -29.38 1.60
C ARG A 242 2.75 -28.15 1.03
N ILE A 243 2.50 -26.97 1.61
CA ILE A 243 3.14 -25.71 1.20
C ILE A 243 4.66 -25.81 1.40
N GLN A 244 5.11 -26.28 2.57
CA GLN A 244 6.53 -26.47 2.87
C GLN A 244 7.23 -27.36 1.84
N LYS A 245 6.61 -28.47 1.45
CA LYS A 245 7.14 -29.38 0.42
C LYS A 245 7.21 -28.70 -0.97
N ALA A 246 6.20 -27.93 -1.33
CA ALA A 246 6.18 -27.17 -2.59
C ALA A 246 7.28 -26.10 -2.61
N VAL A 247 7.47 -25.37 -1.50
CA VAL A 247 8.55 -24.38 -1.35
C VAL A 247 9.92 -25.03 -1.42
N ALA A 248 10.13 -26.21 -0.81
CA ALA A 248 11.38 -26.95 -0.91
C ALA A 248 11.72 -27.31 -2.37
N ALA A 249 10.73 -27.78 -3.16
CA ALA A 249 10.92 -28.07 -4.57
C ALA A 249 11.23 -26.82 -5.41
N LEU A 250 10.60 -25.67 -5.10
CA LEU A 250 10.88 -24.41 -5.78
C LEU A 250 12.27 -23.88 -5.49
N ARG A 251 12.81 -24.09 -4.27
CA ARG A 251 14.17 -23.70 -3.92
C ARG A 251 15.23 -24.47 -4.70
N GLU A 252 14.94 -25.71 -5.13
CA GLU A 252 15.82 -26.45 -6.06
C GLU A 252 15.83 -25.84 -7.47
N GLU A 253 14.68 -25.30 -7.90
CA GLU A 253 14.52 -24.66 -9.23
C GLU A 253 15.08 -23.22 -9.24
N TYR A 254 14.92 -22.49 -8.12
CA TYR A 254 15.35 -21.10 -7.94
C TYR A 254 16.33 -20.98 -6.74
N PRO A 255 17.64 -21.09 -6.96
CA PRO A 255 18.63 -21.18 -5.87
C PRO A 255 18.68 -19.96 -4.95
N ASP A 256 18.31 -18.76 -5.43
CA ASP A 256 18.24 -17.53 -4.66
C ASP A 256 16.94 -17.42 -3.83
N MET A 257 16.02 -18.36 -3.97
CA MET A 257 14.80 -18.40 -3.17
C MET A 257 15.11 -18.98 -1.78
N ILE A 258 14.90 -18.20 -0.74
CA ILE A 258 15.13 -18.63 0.65
C ILE A 258 13.85 -19.05 1.36
N GLY A 259 12.68 -18.68 0.84
CA GLY A 259 11.40 -19.03 1.43
C GLY A 259 10.21 -18.46 0.67
N TRP A 260 9.05 -18.55 1.30
CA TRP A 260 7.78 -18.02 0.83
C TRP A 260 7.05 -17.31 1.96
N ILE A 261 6.69 -16.04 1.80
CA ILE A 261 5.87 -15.30 2.76
C ILE A 261 4.39 -15.38 2.35
N ALA A 262 3.51 -15.64 3.32
CA ALA A 262 2.06 -15.64 3.11
C ALA A 262 1.34 -15.02 4.31
N PHE A 263 0.36 -14.18 4.05
CA PHE A 263 -0.56 -13.64 5.04
C PHE A 263 -1.87 -14.43 5.00
N ASP A 264 -2.53 -14.58 6.15
CA ASP A 264 -3.76 -15.37 6.26
C ASP A 264 -4.95 -14.68 5.57
N ASN A 265 -5.07 -13.35 5.73
CA ASN A 265 -6.21 -12.54 5.26
C ASN A 265 -5.82 -11.36 4.36
N LEU A 266 -4.61 -11.39 3.80
CA LEU A 266 -4.12 -10.41 2.84
C LEU A 266 -3.66 -11.11 1.57
N ASP A 267 -3.87 -10.48 0.44
CA ASP A 267 -3.32 -10.93 -0.86
C ASP A 267 -1.81 -10.63 -0.95
N ILE A 268 -1.07 -11.14 0.06
CA ILE A 268 0.39 -11.16 0.09
C ILE A 268 0.81 -12.61 0.20
N SER A 269 1.24 -13.17 -0.92
CA SER A 269 1.70 -14.54 -1.06
C SER A 269 2.78 -14.60 -2.14
N TYR A 270 4.06 -14.52 -1.71
CA TYR A 270 5.20 -14.31 -2.61
C TYR A 270 6.42 -15.12 -2.21
N PRO A 271 7.26 -15.55 -3.20
CA PRO A 271 8.59 -16.05 -2.90
C PRO A 271 9.44 -14.96 -2.24
N VAL A 272 10.28 -15.36 -1.30
CA VAL A 272 11.30 -14.50 -0.68
C VAL A 272 12.64 -14.85 -1.29
N MET A 273 13.24 -13.88 -1.97
CA MET A 273 14.53 -14.02 -2.64
C MET A 273 15.66 -13.47 -1.76
N GLN A 274 16.90 -13.88 -2.02
CA GLN A 274 18.08 -13.23 -1.45
C GLN A 274 19.21 -13.26 -2.49
N GLY A 275 19.61 -12.09 -2.95
CA GLY A 275 20.69 -11.93 -3.92
C GLY A 275 22.03 -11.64 -3.28
N SER A 276 23.02 -11.33 -4.10
CA SER A 276 24.33 -10.87 -3.66
C SER A 276 24.37 -9.39 -3.25
N ASP A 277 23.31 -8.63 -3.55
CA ASP A 277 23.12 -7.22 -3.20
C ASP A 277 21.64 -6.91 -2.95
N ASN A 278 21.34 -5.74 -2.38
CA ASN A 278 19.99 -5.29 -2.06
C ASN A 278 19.32 -4.50 -3.22
N ASP A 279 19.90 -4.51 -4.44
CA ASP A 279 19.40 -3.76 -5.60
C ASP A 279 18.81 -4.66 -6.68
N TYR A 280 19.38 -5.85 -6.91
CA TYR A 280 18.98 -6.74 -7.99
C TYR A 280 17.48 -7.08 -7.95
N TYR A 281 17.00 -7.65 -6.85
CA TYR A 281 15.59 -8.06 -6.68
C TYR A 281 14.62 -6.87 -6.49
N LEU A 282 15.14 -5.66 -6.32
CA LEU A 282 14.32 -4.45 -6.38
C LEU A 282 13.77 -4.23 -7.80
N HIS A 283 14.43 -4.76 -8.83
CA HIS A 283 14.11 -4.52 -10.23
C HIS A 283 13.93 -5.80 -11.08
N HIS A 284 14.00 -6.98 -10.44
CA HIS A 284 13.86 -8.28 -11.13
C HIS A 284 12.86 -9.18 -10.37
N THR A 285 12.10 -9.97 -11.15
CA THR A 285 11.24 -11.02 -10.59
C THR A 285 12.08 -12.18 -10.05
N PHE A 286 11.42 -13.11 -9.37
CA PHE A 286 12.06 -14.34 -8.87
C PHE A 286 12.72 -15.18 -9.95
N SER A 287 12.26 -15.09 -11.20
CA SER A 287 12.86 -15.77 -12.37
C SER A 287 14.05 -15.03 -12.97
N GLY A 288 14.35 -13.81 -12.47
CA GLY A 288 15.42 -12.94 -12.98
C GLY A 288 14.99 -12.04 -14.14
N GLU A 289 13.73 -12.01 -14.50
CA GLU A 289 13.20 -11.09 -15.51
C GLU A 289 13.10 -9.66 -14.97
N LYS A 290 13.49 -8.67 -15.77
CA LYS A 290 13.44 -7.27 -15.38
C LYS A 290 11.99 -6.79 -15.27
N ASN A 291 11.59 -6.35 -14.08
CA ASN A 291 10.23 -5.91 -13.80
C ASN A 291 10.22 -4.79 -12.75
N SER A 292 9.35 -3.81 -12.93
CA SER A 292 9.20 -2.68 -12.00
C SER A 292 8.56 -3.03 -10.66
N ALA A 293 7.91 -4.19 -10.55
CA ALA A 293 7.37 -4.71 -9.30
C ALA A 293 8.45 -5.39 -8.45
N GLY A 294 9.57 -5.81 -9.06
CA GLY A 294 10.63 -6.54 -8.39
C GLY A 294 10.14 -7.82 -7.72
N SER A 295 10.83 -8.22 -6.67
CA SER A 295 10.47 -9.35 -5.79
C SER A 295 10.39 -8.91 -4.33
N ILE A 296 9.83 -9.76 -3.48
CA ILE A 296 10.08 -9.69 -2.05
C ILE A 296 11.44 -10.31 -1.80
N PHE A 297 12.33 -9.62 -1.10
CA PHE A 297 13.69 -10.11 -0.86
C PHE A 297 14.20 -9.78 0.55
N ALA A 298 15.08 -10.64 1.06
CA ALA A 298 15.75 -10.45 2.34
C ALA A 298 17.02 -9.60 2.17
N ASP A 299 17.39 -8.88 3.21
CA ASP A 299 18.66 -8.16 3.27
C ASP A 299 19.83 -9.14 3.10
N THR A 300 20.81 -8.78 2.27
CA THR A 300 21.98 -9.63 1.96
C THR A 300 22.84 -9.96 3.17
N ILE A 301 22.73 -9.14 4.23
CA ILE A 301 23.47 -9.33 5.48
C ILE A 301 22.82 -10.40 6.35
N ASN A 302 21.52 -10.64 6.20
CA ASN A 302 20.79 -11.63 6.97
C ASN A 302 21.10 -13.06 6.52
N HIS A 303 21.00 -14.01 7.46
CA HIS A 303 21.08 -15.42 7.13
C HIS A 303 19.80 -15.91 6.47
N ALA A 304 19.95 -16.71 5.42
CA ALA A 304 18.84 -17.23 4.61
C ALA A 304 17.86 -18.16 5.37
N ASP A 305 18.23 -18.62 6.55
CA ASP A 305 17.47 -19.56 7.39
C ASP A 305 16.64 -18.87 8.51
N PHE A 306 16.58 -17.54 8.50
CA PHE A 306 15.84 -16.71 9.46
C PHE A 306 16.26 -16.95 10.93
N THR A 307 17.54 -17.20 11.17
CA THR A 307 18.07 -17.43 12.52
C THR A 307 18.56 -16.18 13.23
N ASP A 308 18.70 -15.06 12.51
CA ASP A 308 19.10 -13.78 13.09
C ASP A 308 18.11 -13.26 14.13
N SER A 309 18.60 -12.45 15.07
CA SER A 309 17.74 -11.71 16.01
C SER A 309 16.84 -10.73 15.27
N HIS A 310 17.30 -10.15 14.14
CA HIS A 310 16.54 -9.19 13.34
C HIS A 310 16.77 -9.44 11.84
N THR A 311 15.73 -9.85 11.13
CA THR A 311 15.73 -10.09 9.69
C THR A 311 14.89 -9.03 8.98
N PHE A 312 15.37 -8.51 7.85
CA PHE A 312 14.63 -7.57 7.01
C PHE A 312 14.15 -8.22 5.73
N LEU A 313 12.88 -7.98 5.40
CA LEU A 313 12.29 -8.29 4.12
C LEU A 313 11.82 -6.99 3.45
N TYR A 314 12.25 -6.80 2.22
CA TYR A 314 11.92 -5.63 1.41
C TYR A 314 10.93 -5.98 0.31
N GLY A 315 10.06 -5.04 -0.03
CA GLY A 315 9.13 -5.18 -1.15
C GLY A 315 8.56 -3.85 -1.59
N HIS A 316 8.23 -3.73 -2.88
CA HIS A 316 7.66 -2.51 -3.42
C HIS A 316 6.25 -2.23 -2.89
N ASN A 317 5.96 -0.94 -2.65
CA ASN A 317 4.62 -0.44 -2.38
C ASN A 317 3.90 -0.18 -3.72
N MET A 318 3.39 -1.23 -4.34
CA MET A 318 2.70 -1.13 -5.62
C MET A 318 1.32 -0.48 -5.46
N ARG A 319 0.94 0.38 -6.42
CA ARG A 319 -0.37 1.08 -6.40
C ARG A 319 -1.55 0.13 -6.53
N ASN A 320 -1.38 -0.96 -7.26
CA ASN A 320 -2.37 -2.03 -7.42
C ASN A 320 -2.43 -3.00 -6.23
N ARG A 321 -1.80 -2.66 -5.10
CA ARG A 321 -1.72 -3.44 -3.87
C ARG A 321 -0.92 -4.74 -3.93
N THR A 322 -0.28 -5.08 -5.05
CA THR A 322 0.64 -6.22 -5.15
C THR A 322 1.94 -5.96 -4.37
N MET A 323 2.75 -6.97 -4.20
CA MET A 323 3.95 -6.98 -3.35
C MET A 323 3.60 -6.56 -1.92
N PHE A 324 4.31 -5.58 -1.35
CA PHE A 324 3.98 -5.01 -0.04
C PHE A 324 3.02 -3.82 -0.11
N GLY A 325 2.37 -3.61 -1.27
CA GLY A 325 1.41 -2.51 -1.44
C GLY A 325 0.17 -2.62 -0.53
N ALA A 326 -0.25 -3.84 -0.18
CA ALA A 326 -1.38 -4.07 0.73
C ALA A 326 -1.04 -3.76 2.20
N LEU A 327 0.25 -3.73 2.60
CA LEU A 327 0.66 -3.43 3.97
C LEU A 327 0.24 -2.03 4.43
N ARG A 328 -0.05 -1.10 3.49
CA ARG A 328 -0.58 0.22 3.84
C ARG A 328 -1.92 0.18 4.58
N ASN A 329 -2.66 -0.94 4.50
CA ASN A 329 -3.93 -1.10 5.19
C ASN A 329 -3.76 -1.06 6.72
N TYR A 330 -2.59 -1.43 7.26
CA TYR A 330 -2.27 -1.29 8.69
C TYR A 330 -2.20 0.16 9.19
N LYS A 331 -2.29 1.16 8.29
CA LYS A 331 -2.52 2.55 8.67
C LYS A 331 -3.93 2.81 9.19
N ASP A 332 -4.83 1.86 8.98
CA ASP A 332 -6.13 1.79 9.63
C ASP A 332 -5.99 0.91 10.88
N PRO A 333 -6.19 1.45 12.10
CA PRO A 333 -5.98 0.71 13.34
C PRO A 333 -6.86 -0.55 13.45
N SER A 334 -8.08 -0.52 12.92
CA SER A 334 -9.01 -1.65 12.95
C SER A 334 -8.56 -2.80 12.05
N PHE A 335 -7.73 -2.50 11.04
CA PHE A 335 -7.23 -3.50 10.12
C PHE A 335 -6.31 -4.54 10.79
N TYR A 336 -5.64 -4.17 11.88
CA TYR A 336 -4.80 -5.10 12.64
C TYR A 336 -5.60 -6.27 13.17
N ILE A 337 -6.85 -6.04 13.61
CA ILE A 337 -7.73 -7.09 14.14
C ILE A 337 -8.08 -8.07 13.01
N GLY A 338 -7.72 -9.35 13.19
CA GLY A 338 -7.86 -10.39 12.17
C GLY A 338 -6.71 -10.47 11.17
N ASN A 339 -5.71 -9.59 11.29
CA ASN A 339 -4.52 -9.56 10.42
C ASN A 339 -3.22 -9.54 11.24
N GLU A 340 -3.21 -10.16 12.40
CA GLU A 340 -2.11 -10.13 13.36
C GLU A 340 -0.93 -10.99 12.94
N TYR A 341 -1.11 -11.93 12.00
CA TYR A 341 -0.13 -12.97 11.69
C TYR A 341 0.21 -13.06 10.22
N PHE A 342 1.44 -13.50 9.97
CA PHE A 342 1.88 -14.03 8.69
C PHE A 342 2.83 -15.21 8.90
N THR A 343 3.01 -16.01 7.84
CA THR A 343 3.86 -17.20 7.88
C THR A 343 4.96 -17.09 6.82
N VAL A 344 6.18 -17.53 7.18
CA VAL A 344 7.28 -17.74 6.25
C VAL A 344 7.60 -19.24 6.20
N TYR A 345 7.47 -19.83 5.00
CA TYR A 345 7.81 -21.22 4.71
C TYR A 345 9.22 -21.26 4.11
N THR A 346 10.18 -21.93 4.77
CA THR A 346 11.56 -22.01 4.27
C THR A 346 11.84 -23.28 3.46
N GLY A 347 10.88 -24.19 3.34
CA GLY A 347 11.05 -25.55 2.81
C GLY A 347 11.48 -26.55 3.88
N GLU A 348 12.08 -26.10 4.99
CA GLU A 348 12.47 -26.93 6.14
C GLU A 348 11.63 -26.63 7.38
N LYS A 349 11.19 -25.38 7.53
CA LYS A 349 10.48 -24.86 8.71
C LYS A 349 9.28 -24.04 8.28
N VAL A 350 8.25 -24.04 9.12
CA VAL A 350 7.09 -23.13 9.05
C VAL A 350 7.27 -22.11 10.18
N LEU A 351 7.55 -20.89 9.83
CA LEU A 351 7.86 -19.80 10.77
C LEU A 351 6.67 -18.86 10.85
N ARG A 352 5.89 -18.94 11.94
CA ARG A 352 4.73 -18.06 12.16
C ARG A 352 5.15 -16.84 12.96
N TYR A 353 4.83 -15.68 12.44
CA TYR A 353 5.16 -14.38 13.02
C TYR A 353 3.93 -13.64 13.47
N GLN A 354 3.99 -13.02 14.66
CA GLN A 354 2.95 -12.14 15.20
C GLN A 354 3.41 -10.69 15.11
N ILE A 355 2.63 -9.87 14.44
CA ILE A 355 2.89 -8.43 14.29
C ILE A 355 2.70 -7.74 15.64
N PHE A 356 3.70 -6.95 16.07
CA PHE A 356 3.65 -6.21 17.32
C PHE A 356 3.79 -4.70 17.17
N SER A 357 4.26 -4.22 16.01
CA SER A 357 4.45 -2.78 15.77
C SER A 357 4.45 -2.46 14.28
N TYR A 358 3.90 -1.31 13.91
CA TYR A 358 3.94 -0.79 12.54
C TYR A 358 3.82 0.73 12.51
N TYR A 359 4.62 1.40 11.66
CA TYR A 359 4.68 2.86 11.57
C TYR A 359 5.44 3.33 10.32
N ASP A 360 5.34 4.63 9.99
CA ASP A 360 6.19 5.25 8.99
C ASP A 360 7.52 5.70 9.61
N VAL A 361 8.62 5.50 8.87
CA VAL A 361 9.99 5.81 9.32
C VAL A 361 10.78 6.45 8.19
N SER A 362 11.79 7.27 8.53
CA SER A 362 12.76 7.78 7.55
C SER A 362 13.57 6.64 6.95
N GLU A 363 13.90 6.72 5.65
CA GLU A 363 14.78 5.74 4.99
C GLU A 363 16.20 5.68 5.58
N ASN A 364 16.60 6.71 6.35
CA ASN A 364 17.90 6.77 7.04
C ASN A 364 17.79 6.48 8.55
N SER A 365 16.70 5.86 8.99
CA SER A 365 16.48 5.55 10.41
C SER A 365 17.40 4.44 10.89
N ASP A 366 17.73 4.48 12.17
CA ASP A 366 18.44 3.43 12.90
C ASP A 366 17.64 2.12 13.03
N VAL A 367 16.35 2.11 12.70
CA VAL A 367 15.55 0.88 12.58
C VAL A 367 16.17 -0.14 11.62
N TYR A 368 16.92 0.33 10.62
CA TYR A 368 17.61 -0.52 9.64
C TYR A 368 18.94 -1.11 10.13
N THR A 369 19.19 -1.11 11.44
CA THR A 369 20.30 -1.87 12.02
C THR A 369 19.98 -3.36 11.99
N VAL A 370 20.81 -4.14 11.29
CA VAL A 370 20.61 -5.59 11.10
C VAL A 370 21.34 -6.40 12.18
N TRP A 371 22.53 -5.93 12.57
CA TRP A 371 23.39 -6.64 13.50
C TRP A 371 22.96 -6.45 14.94
N TYR A 372 22.11 -7.36 15.42
CA TYR A 372 21.77 -7.45 16.83
C TYR A 372 22.09 -8.84 17.39
N THR A 373 22.60 -8.86 18.60
CA THR A 373 22.62 -10.02 19.48
C THR A 373 21.55 -9.83 20.56
N PRO A 374 21.07 -10.92 21.20
CA PRO A 374 20.13 -10.80 22.32
C PRO A 374 20.81 -10.11 23.52
N ASP A 375 20.79 -8.78 23.53
CA ASP A 375 21.44 -7.95 24.53
C ASP A 375 20.65 -6.66 24.82
N GLU A 376 21.16 -5.82 25.71
CA GLU A 376 20.54 -4.54 26.10
C GLU A 376 20.36 -3.58 24.91
N ALA A 377 21.24 -3.63 23.90
CA ALA A 377 21.12 -2.79 22.71
C ALA A 377 19.91 -3.20 21.87
N PHE A 378 19.68 -4.50 21.72
CA PHE A 378 18.50 -5.01 21.02
C PHE A 378 17.23 -4.78 21.82
N GLU A 379 17.24 -4.96 23.15
CA GLU A 379 16.10 -4.62 24.02
C GLU A 379 15.65 -3.15 23.86
N LYS A 380 16.64 -2.24 23.82
CA LYS A 380 16.36 -0.82 23.58
C LYS A 380 15.77 -0.57 22.17
N ALA A 381 16.26 -1.27 21.14
CA ALA A 381 15.73 -1.18 19.79
C ALA A 381 14.28 -1.69 19.73
N VAL A 382 13.97 -2.82 20.36
CA VAL A 382 12.61 -3.36 20.50
C VAL A 382 11.69 -2.38 21.21
N GLY A 383 12.14 -1.79 22.32
CA GLY A 383 11.40 -0.75 23.04
C GLY A 383 11.09 0.45 22.16
N LYS A 384 12.03 0.87 21.30
CA LYS A 384 11.82 1.95 20.32
C LYS A 384 10.82 1.55 19.23
N MET A 385 10.88 0.31 18.71
CA MET A 385 9.88 -0.18 17.74
C MET A 385 8.48 -0.13 18.34
N LYS A 386 8.29 -0.56 19.60
CA LYS A 386 6.99 -0.50 20.28
C LYS A 386 6.53 0.94 20.50
N SER A 387 7.41 1.85 20.95
CA SER A 387 7.06 3.24 21.24
C SER A 387 6.69 4.07 20.02
N ASN A 388 7.16 3.69 18.82
CA ASN A 388 6.84 4.35 17.57
C ASN A 388 5.58 3.80 16.90
N ALA A 389 5.02 2.69 17.41
CA ALA A 389 3.85 2.04 16.82
C ALA A 389 2.65 2.98 16.72
N TYR A 390 1.91 2.88 15.61
CA TYR A 390 0.63 3.60 15.45
C TYR A 390 -0.45 3.11 16.41
N TYR A 391 -0.31 1.84 16.85
CA TYR A 391 -1.26 1.16 17.71
C TYR A 391 -0.50 0.24 18.65
N ASP A 392 -0.87 0.25 19.93
CA ASP A 392 -0.35 -0.71 20.91
C ASP A 392 -1.07 -2.06 20.76
N THR A 393 -0.39 -3.02 20.18
CA THR A 393 -0.93 -4.37 19.95
C THR A 393 -1.05 -5.21 21.21
N GLY A 394 -0.46 -4.76 22.33
CA GLY A 394 -0.38 -5.54 23.57
C GLY A 394 0.57 -6.76 23.50
N VAL A 395 1.28 -6.96 22.38
CA VAL A 395 2.18 -8.09 22.21
C VAL A 395 3.48 -7.86 23.00
N GLU A 396 3.80 -8.78 23.90
CA GLU A 396 5.06 -8.76 24.64
C GLU A 396 6.21 -9.24 23.77
N VAL A 397 7.29 -8.46 23.71
CA VAL A 397 8.50 -8.72 22.91
C VAL A 397 9.74 -8.35 23.73
N SER A 398 10.76 -9.18 23.66
CA SER A 398 12.05 -9.01 24.33
C SER A 398 13.22 -9.17 23.35
N ALA A 399 14.44 -8.92 23.81
CA ALA A 399 15.66 -9.15 23.03
C ALA A 399 15.91 -10.63 22.67
N GLU A 400 15.29 -11.57 23.36
CA GLU A 400 15.42 -13.01 23.09
C GLU A 400 14.55 -13.47 21.91
N ASP A 401 13.58 -12.63 21.49
CA ASP A 401 12.70 -12.94 20.39
C ASP A 401 13.41 -12.69 19.04
N ARG A 402 13.08 -13.51 18.05
CA ARG A 402 13.49 -13.28 16.66
C ARG A 402 12.46 -12.40 15.98
N ILE A 403 12.92 -11.32 15.38
CA ILE A 403 12.08 -10.32 14.75
C ILE A 403 12.29 -10.31 13.23
N VAL A 404 11.20 -10.27 12.50
CA VAL A 404 11.19 -9.94 11.07
C VAL A 404 10.57 -8.57 10.88
N THR A 405 11.27 -7.72 10.14
CA THR A 405 10.75 -6.41 9.71
C THR A 405 10.44 -6.42 8.23
N LEU A 406 9.18 -6.19 7.90
CA LEU A 406 8.73 -5.95 6.52
C LEU A 406 8.85 -4.46 6.24
N SER A 407 9.56 -4.09 5.17
CA SER A 407 9.82 -2.68 4.81
C SER A 407 9.40 -2.38 3.40
N THR A 408 8.63 -1.30 3.21
CA THR A 408 8.18 -0.84 1.90
C THR A 408 8.15 0.69 1.80
N CYS A 409 8.23 1.22 0.57
CA CYS A 409 8.17 2.66 0.36
C CYS A 409 6.79 3.21 0.77
N SER A 410 6.76 4.30 1.56
CA SER A 410 5.53 4.98 1.96
C SER A 410 5.36 6.31 1.20
N ALA A 411 6.33 7.21 1.35
CA ALA A 411 6.41 8.48 0.63
C ALA A 411 7.87 8.74 0.23
N LYS A 412 8.14 9.84 -0.46
CA LYS A 412 9.52 10.20 -0.83
C LYS A 412 10.37 10.38 0.44
N GLY A 413 11.41 9.55 0.58
CA GLY A 413 12.31 9.54 1.73
C GLY A 413 11.71 8.88 3.00
N SER A 414 10.54 8.26 2.90
CA SER A 414 9.87 7.54 3.97
C SER A 414 9.62 6.09 3.60
N ARG A 415 9.64 5.21 4.60
CA ARG A 415 9.32 3.79 4.52
C ARG A 415 8.20 3.48 5.51
N PHE A 416 7.35 2.52 5.16
CA PHE A 416 6.42 1.91 6.12
C PHE A 416 7.01 0.58 6.57
N VAL A 417 7.11 0.38 7.87
CA VAL A 417 7.67 -0.83 8.46
C VAL A 417 6.62 -1.54 9.31
N ILE A 418 6.68 -2.88 9.28
CA ILE A 418 5.91 -3.76 10.15
C ILE A 418 6.91 -4.68 10.85
N HIS A 419 6.90 -4.70 12.16
CA HIS A 419 7.73 -5.58 13.00
C HIS A 419 6.88 -6.72 13.55
N ALA A 420 7.38 -7.93 13.40
CA ALA A 420 6.73 -9.13 13.90
C ALA A 420 7.70 -10.05 14.58
N LYS A 421 7.27 -10.69 15.67
CA LYS A 421 8.07 -11.68 16.39
C LYS A 421 7.70 -13.10 16.01
N LEU A 422 8.67 -13.98 16.02
CA LEU A 422 8.46 -15.42 15.81
C LEU A 422 7.70 -16.02 17.00
N THR A 423 6.58 -16.70 16.72
CA THR A 423 5.74 -17.36 17.75
C THR A 423 5.86 -18.88 17.72
N GLU A 424 5.97 -19.48 16.52
CA GLU A 424 6.05 -20.94 16.32
C GLU A 424 7.17 -21.25 15.31
N LYS A 425 7.85 -22.40 15.52
CA LYS A 425 8.98 -22.87 14.70
C LYS A 425 8.63 -24.17 14.02
#